data_e7d57033141ee73a6160708f5e142694
#
_entry.id   e7d57033141ee73a6160708f5e142694
#
_cell.length_a   1.000
_cell.length_b   1.000
_cell.length_c   1.000
_cell.angle_alpha   90.00
_cell.angle_beta   90.00
_cell.angle_gamma   90.00
#
_symmetry.space_group_name_H-M   'P 1'
#
loop_
_entity.id
_entity.type
_entity.pdbx_description
1 polymer ?
#
loop_
_entity_poly.entity_id
_entity_poly.type
_entity_poly.pdbx_seq_one_letter_code
_entity_poly.pdbx_strand_id
1 'polypeptide(L)'
;MSDAGVRLHRWDEIALEKVTEMVSRKFVTGDRETLAQVYLKRGAVVPRHAHASEQMTYVLQGALRMLVDGEDVTVREGEVLRIPTGVAHQVEALDDTFVLGVFSPIRQDWIDRTGE
;
A
#
# COMPACT_ATOMS: atom_id res chain seq x y z
N MET A 1 -4.85 -10.38 -26.23
CA MET A 1 -4.13 -9.26 -25.60
C MET A 1 -3.19 -8.64 -26.61
N SER A 2 -2.99 -7.39 -26.52
CA SER A 2 -2.15 -6.64 -27.47
C SER A 2 -0.67 -6.95 -27.29
N ASP A 3 0.10 -7.01 -28.40
CA ASP A 3 1.56 -7.12 -28.35
C ASP A 3 2.22 -5.89 -27.72
N ALA A 4 1.48 -4.77 -27.62
CA ALA A 4 1.97 -3.57 -26.95
C ALA A 4 2.03 -3.70 -25.42
N GLY A 5 1.64 -4.85 -24.87
CA GLY A 5 1.71 -5.09 -23.43
C GLY A 5 0.54 -4.55 -22.65
N VAL A 6 -0.55 -4.19 -23.31
CA VAL A 6 -1.76 -3.73 -22.63
C VAL A 6 -2.37 -4.89 -21.87
N ARG A 7 -2.69 -4.66 -20.59
CA ARG A 7 -3.27 -5.67 -19.70
C ARG A 7 -4.44 -5.06 -18.96
N LEU A 8 -5.54 -5.80 -18.87
CA LEU A 8 -6.69 -5.45 -18.04
C LEU A 8 -6.67 -6.33 -16.79
N HIS A 9 -6.73 -5.71 -15.63
CA HIS A 9 -6.80 -6.42 -14.36
C HIS A 9 -8.12 -6.11 -13.68
N ARG A 10 -8.68 -7.09 -12.99
CA ARG A 10 -9.90 -6.93 -12.18
C ARG A 10 -9.56 -7.26 -10.74
N TRP A 11 -9.88 -6.37 -9.84
CA TRP A 11 -9.59 -6.59 -8.42
C TRP A 11 -10.24 -7.86 -7.86
N ASP A 12 -11.43 -8.18 -8.33
CA ASP A 12 -12.17 -9.36 -7.87
C ASP A 12 -11.56 -10.68 -8.36
N GLU A 13 -10.64 -10.62 -9.32
CA GLU A 13 -9.91 -11.79 -9.82
C GLU A 13 -8.54 -11.95 -9.16
N ILE A 14 -8.14 -11.00 -8.34
CA ILE A 14 -6.85 -11.05 -7.65
C ILE A 14 -7.08 -11.58 -6.24
N ALA A 15 -6.33 -12.64 -5.89
CA ALA A 15 -6.44 -13.24 -4.57
C ALA A 15 -5.99 -12.27 -3.49
N LEU A 16 -6.73 -12.22 -2.39
CA LEU A 16 -6.37 -11.41 -1.24
C LEU A 16 -5.19 -12.08 -0.53
N GLU A 17 -4.10 -11.33 -0.36
CA GLU A 17 -2.94 -11.77 0.40
C GLU A 17 -3.11 -11.34 1.85
N LYS A 18 -3.09 -12.30 2.77
CA LYS A 18 -3.12 -12.01 4.19
C LYS A 18 -1.69 -11.78 4.66
N VAL A 19 -1.36 -10.52 4.96
CA VAL A 19 -0.01 -10.15 5.39
C VAL A 19 0.16 -10.45 6.88
N THR A 20 -0.85 -10.10 7.68
CA THR A 20 -0.96 -10.44 9.11
C THR A 20 -2.42 -10.74 9.41
N GLU A 21 -2.74 -11.05 10.66
CA GLU A 21 -4.14 -11.20 11.08
C GLU A 21 -4.95 -9.94 10.88
N MET A 22 -4.29 -8.78 10.84
CA MET A 22 -4.92 -7.47 10.81
C MET A 22 -4.78 -6.74 9.48
N VAL A 23 -3.91 -7.22 8.58
CA VAL A 23 -3.58 -6.54 7.33
C VAL A 23 -3.67 -7.49 6.16
N SER A 24 -4.41 -7.10 5.15
CA SER A 24 -4.54 -7.86 3.89
C SER A 24 -4.38 -6.90 2.72
N ARG A 25 -3.95 -7.44 1.58
CA ARG A 25 -3.75 -6.61 0.39
C ARG A 25 -3.94 -7.37 -0.90
N LYS A 26 -4.22 -6.61 -1.96
CA LYS A 26 -4.15 -7.04 -3.35
C LYS A 26 -3.31 -6.02 -4.09
N PHE A 27 -2.53 -6.44 -5.10
CA PHE A 27 -1.78 -5.46 -5.88
C PHE A 27 -1.65 -5.88 -7.34
N VAL A 28 -1.43 -4.88 -8.17
CA VAL A 28 -1.10 -5.00 -9.59
C VAL A 28 0.21 -4.27 -9.82
N THR A 29 1.14 -4.90 -10.51
CA THR A 29 2.44 -4.32 -10.82
C THR A 29 2.58 -4.14 -12.32
N GLY A 30 2.95 -2.92 -12.73
CA GLY A 30 3.42 -2.62 -14.07
C GLY A 30 4.95 -2.66 -14.13
N ASP A 31 5.53 -1.98 -15.11
CA ASP A 31 6.99 -1.90 -15.24
C ASP A 31 7.60 -0.94 -14.22
N ARG A 32 6.88 0.12 -13.86
CA ARG A 32 7.42 1.23 -13.07
C ARG A 32 6.67 1.51 -11.79
N GLU A 33 5.43 1.03 -11.67
CA GLU A 33 4.61 1.29 -10.48
C GLU A 33 3.86 0.06 -10.03
N THR A 34 3.57 0.04 -8.74
CA THR A 34 2.69 -0.94 -8.10
C THR A 34 1.48 -0.20 -7.55
N LEU A 35 0.31 -0.71 -7.86
CA LEU A 35 -0.96 -0.20 -7.36
C LEU A 35 -1.54 -1.23 -6.41
N ALA A 36 -1.84 -0.83 -5.17
CA ALA A 36 -2.29 -1.75 -4.14
C ALA A 36 -3.57 -1.30 -3.47
N GLN A 37 -4.43 -2.25 -3.20
CA GLN A 37 -5.53 -2.10 -2.27
C GLN A 37 -5.13 -2.75 -0.97
N VAL A 38 -5.13 -2.01 0.14
CA VAL A 38 -4.73 -2.51 1.44
C VAL A 38 -5.87 -2.33 2.43
N TYR A 39 -6.17 -3.40 3.15
CA TYR A 39 -7.21 -3.44 4.18
C TYR A 39 -6.54 -3.59 5.53
N LEU A 40 -6.83 -2.68 6.45
CA LEU A 40 -6.27 -2.71 7.81
C LEU A 40 -7.42 -2.71 8.80
N LYS A 41 -7.43 -3.65 9.70
CA LYS A 41 -8.40 -3.67 10.81
C LYS A 41 -7.97 -2.62 11.83
N ARG A 42 -8.95 -2.04 12.52
CA ARG A 42 -8.70 -1.12 13.62
C ARG A 42 -7.67 -1.69 14.58
N GLY A 43 -6.65 -0.91 14.90
CA GLY A 43 -5.56 -1.30 15.78
C GLY A 43 -4.39 -2.00 15.08
N ALA A 44 -4.50 -2.26 13.78
CA ALA A 44 -3.40 -2.84 13.02
C ALA A 44 -2.19 -1.90 13.03
N VAL A 45 -1.01 -2.46 13.20
CA VAL A 45 0.25 -1.71 13.14
C VAL A 45 1.12 -2.34 12.06
N VAL A 46 1.56 -1.52 11.12
CA VAL A 46 2.65 -1.89 10.20
C VAL A 46 3.91 -1.31 10.79
N PRO A 47 4.86 -2.15 11.23
CA PRO A 47 6.06 -1.67 11.92
C PRO A 47 6.89 -0.75 11.04
N ARG A 48 7.72 0.06 11.68
CA ARG A 48 8.60 1.00 11.00
C ARG A 48 9.43 0.27 9.94
N HIS A 49 9.40 0.80 8.72
CA HIS A 49 10.14 0.25 7.58
C HIS A 49 10.42 1.37 6.57
N ALA A 50 11.30 1.08 5.64
CA ALA A 50 11.61 1.97 4.53
C ALA A 50 11.74 1.14 3.26
N HIS A 51 11.51 1.76 2.13
CA HIS A 51 11.65 1.09 0.83
C HIS A 51 12.08 2.10 -0.23
N ALA A 52 12.60 1.57 -1.34
CA ALA A 52 13.08 2.40 -2.44
C ALA A 52 11.96 3.13 -3.16
N SER A 53 10.74 2.63 -3.09
CA SER A 53 9.60 3.25 -3.77
C SER A 53 9.18 4.53 -3.06
N GLU A 54 8.92 5.57 -3.85
CA GLU A 54 8.07 6.67 -3.40
C GLU A 54 6.67 6.11 -3.25
N GLN A 55 5.92 6.58 -2.25
CA GLN A 55 4.59 6.06 -1.94
C GLN A 55 3.59 7.19 -1.85
N MET A 56 2.43 6.99 -2.48
CA MET A 56 1.24 7.80 -2.27
C MET A 56 0.21 6.92 -1.57
N THR A 57 -0.26 7.34 -0.41
CA THR A 57 -1.28 6.61 0.35
C THR A 57 -2.58 7.40 0.34
N TYR A 58 -3.58 6.86 -0.31
CA TYR A 58 -4.90 7.48 -0.43
C TYR A 58 -5.87 6.70 0.45
N VAL A 59 -6.38 7.34 1.51
CA VAL A 59 -7.36 6.72 2.40
C VAL A 59 -8.74 6.86 1.76
N LEU A 60 -9.29 5.73 1.34
CA LEU A 60 -10.63 5.67 0.74
C LEU A 60 -11.70 5.56 1.81
N GLN A 61 -11.40 4.92 2.92
CA GLN A 61 -12.33 4.72 4.03
C GLN A 61 -11.52 4.52 5.31
N GLY A 62 -11.95 5.12 6.41
CA GLY A 62 -11.29 5.00 7.70
C GLY A 62 -10.27 6.09 7.97
N ALA A 63 -9.25 5.78 8.75
CA ALA A 63 -8.19 6.72 9.11
C ALA A 63 -6.93 5.98 9.54
N LEU A 64 -5.78 6.56 9.18
CA LEU A 64 -4.46 6.06 9.57
C LEU A 64 -3.72 7.11 10.36
N ARG A 65 -2.96 6.67 11.35
CA ARG A 65 -1.93 7.48 11.99
C ARG A 65 -0.58 7.01 11.45
N MET A 66 0.17 7.93 10.85
CA MET A 66 1.45 7.59 10.24
C MET A 66 2.56 8.40 10.89
N LEU A 67 3.60 7.68 11.33
CA LEU A 67 4.83 8.30 11.82
C LEU A 67 5.82 8.26 10.67
N VAL A 68 6.13 9.43 10.11
CA VAL A 68 6.97 9.54 8.92
C VAL A 68 8.11 10.50 9.24
N ASP A 69 9.33 10.00 9.28
CA ASP A 69 10.53 10.78 9.57
C ASP A 69 10.36 11.65 10.84
N GLY A 70 9.79 11.05 11.89
CA GLY A 70 9.58 11.74 13.17
C GLY A 70 8.33 12.61 13.22
N GLU A 71 7.61 12.79 12.12
CA GLU A 71 6.37 13.54 12.09
C GLU A 71 5.18 12.60 12.28
N ASP A 72 4.22 13.06 13.08
CA ASP A 72 2.98 12.32 13.36
C ASP A 72 1.87 12.92 12.51
N VAL A 73 1.41 12.16 11.53
CA VAL A 73 0.41 12.62 10.55
C VAL A 73 -0.79 11.69 10.59
N THR A 74 -1.98 12.25 10.81
CA THR A 74 -3.23 11.51 10.65
C THR A 74 -3.76 11.72 9.25
N VAL A 75 -4.00 10.62 8.52
CA VAL A 75 -4.54 10.65 7.16
C VAL A 75 -5.96 10.13 7.23
N ARG A 76 -6.92 10.97 6.83
CA ARG A 76 -8.35 10.67 6.92
C ARG A 76 -8.92 10.37 5.54
N GLU A 77 -10.15 9.93 5.53
CA GLU A 77 -10.88 9.63 4.32
C GLU A 77 -10.79 10.81 3.33
N GLY A 78 -10.43 10.52 2.09
CA GLY A 78 -10.29 11.52 1.04
C GLY A 78 -8.93 12.22 1.00
N GLU A 79 -8.03 11.90 1.93
CA GLU A 79 -6.70 12.52 1.98
C GLU A 79 -5.63 11.60 1.42
N VAL A 80 -4.57 12.21 0.89
CA VAL A 80 -3.42 11.49 0.33
C VAL A 80 -2.15 11.95 1.01
N LEU A 81 -1.35 11.01 1.51
CA LEU A 81 -0.04 11.30 2.08
C LEU A 81 1.03 10.79 1.12
N ARG A 82 1.98 11.68 0.79
CA ARG A 82 3.17 11.30 0.02
C ARG A 82 4.31 10.98 0.97
N ILE A 83 4.96 9.83 0.75
CA ILE A 83 6.15 9.42 1.48
C ILE A 83 7.29 9.33 0.48
N PRO A 84 8.35 10.14 0.62
CA PRO A 84 9.48 10.10 -0.30
C PRO A 84 10.25 8.79 -0.24
N THR A 85 11.00 8.51 -1.30
CA THR A 85 11.90 7.37 -1.40
C THR A 85 12.79 7.26 -0.16
N GLY A 86 12.85 6.07 0.42
CA GLY A 86 13.77 5.76 1.51
C GLY A 86 13.42 6.31 2.88
N VAL A 87 12.33 7.06 2.99
CA VAL A 87 11.93 7.65 4.26
C VAL A 87 11.21 6.61 5.12
N ALA A 88 11.71 6.39 6.32
CA ALA A 88 11.14 5.42 7.24
C ALA A 88 9.77 5.86 7.74
N HIS A 89 8.85 4.92 7.84
CA HIS A 89 7.49 5.20 8.28
C HIS A 89 6.87 4.00 8.99
N GLN A 90 5.92 4.30 9.86
CA GLN A 90 5.12 3.33 10.61
C GLN A 90 3.66 3.71 10.45
N VAL A 91 2.78 2.73 10.42
CA VAL A 91 1.35 2.95 10.21
C VAL A 91 0.56 2.30 11.33
N GLU A 92 -0.43 3.01 11.84
CA GLU A 92 -1.42 2.47 12.77
C GLU A 92 -2.81 2.77 12.22
N ALA A 93 -3.67 1.76 12.13
CA ALA A 93 -5.06 1.96 11.72
C ALA A 93 -5.89 2.42 12.91
N LEU A 94 -6.46 3.62 12.80
CA LEU A 94 -7.31 4.19 13.85
C LEU A 94 -8.73 3.65 13.78
N ASP A 95 -9.11 3.08 12.66
CA ASP A 95 -10.40 2.45 12.39
C ASP A 95 -10.17 1.36 11.36
N ASP A 96 -11.21 0.59 11.03
CA ASP A 96 -11.15 -0.29 9.87
C ASP A 96 -10.92 0.58 8.65
N THR A 97 -9.82 0.33 7.93
CA THR A 97 -9.35 1.27 6.90
C THR A 97 -9.10 0.55 5.60
N PHE A 98 -9.48 1.21 4.51
CA PHE A 98 -9.22 0.77 3.15
C PHE A 98 -8.45 1.87 2.45
N VAL A 99 -7.26 1.53 1.94
CA VAL A 99 -6.39 2.48 1.26
C VAL A 99 -6.02 2.00 -0.14
N LEU A 100 -5.76 2.97 -0.99
CA LEU A 100 -5.13 2.74 -2.28
C LEU A 100 -3.69 3.26 -2.19
N GLY A 101 -2.74 2.38 -2.40
CA GLY A 101 -1.32 2.73 -2.38
C GLY A 101 -0.74 2.70 -3.77
N VAL A 102 0.02 3.73 -4.12
CA VAL A 102 0.76 3.81 -5.38
C VAL A 102 2.24 3.89 -5.05
N PHE A 103 3.03 3.00 -5.63
CA PHE A 103 4.47 2.88 -5.36
C PHE A 103 5.24 2.97 -6.67
N SER A 104 6.28 3.80 -6.71
CA SER A 104 7.18 3.90 -7.85
C SER A 104 8.62 4.13 -7.36
N PRO A 105 9.59 3.32 -7.80
CA PRO A 105 9.46 2.13 -8.62
C PRO A 105 8.64 1.02 -7.96
N ILE A 106 8.48 -0.08 -8.66
CA ILE A 106 7.65 -1.20 -8.21
C ILE A 106 8.12 -1.75 -6.86
N ARG A 107 7.18 -2.40 -6.15
CA ARG A 107 7.48 -3.09 -4.89
C ARG A 107 8.04 -4.48 -5.21
N GLN A 108 9.33 -4.52 -5.52
CA GLN A 108 10.01 -5.77 -5.85
C GLN A 108 9.97 -6.77 -4.69
N ASP A 109 10.05 -6.28 -3.47
CA ASP A 109 9.97 -7.11 -2.26
C ASP A 109 8.64 -7.87 -2.17
N TRP A 110 7.53 -7.26 -2.60
CA TRP A 110 6.24 -7.93 -2.62
C TRP A 110 6.18 -9.00 -3.71
N ILE A 111 6.74 -8.71 -4.88
CA ILE A 111 6.80 -9.65 -5.99
C ILE A 111 7.63 -10.86 -5.61
N ASP A 112 8.77 -10.65 -4.99
CA ASP A 112 9.69 -11.72 -4.58
C ASP A 112 9.06 -12.64 -3.54
N ARG A 113 8.19 -12.11 -2.67
CA ARG A 113 7.50 -12.91 -1.65
C ARG A 113 6.38 -13.75 -2.22
N THR A 114 5.70 -13.28 -3.27
CA THR A 114 4.48 -13.89 -3.79
C THR A 114 4.65 -14.54 -5.15
N GLY A 115 5.73 -14.22 -5.84
CA GLY A 115 5.93 -14.62 -7.23
C GLY A 115 6.76 -15.88 -7.44
N GLU A 116 7.22 -16.51 -6.38
CA GLU A 116 8.04 -17.72 -6.52
C GLU A 116 7.26 -18.95 -7.01
#